data_9a5e0bb814994f1aa938c09755140004
#
_entry.id   9a5e0bb814994f1aa938c09755140004
#
_cell.length_a   1.000
_cell.length_b   1.000
_cell.length_c   1.000
_cell.angle_alpha   90.00
_cell.angle_beta   90.00
_cell.angle_gamma   90.00
#
_symmetry.space_group_name_H-M   'P 1'
#
loop_
_entity.id
_entity.type
_entity.pdbx_description
1 polymer ?
#
loop_
_entity_poly.entity_id
_entity_poly.type
_entity_poly.pdbx_seq_one_letter_code
_entity_poly.pdbx_strand_id
1 'polypeptide(L)'
;EENALGGGNNELQAYRWNKKNLRVEAGNLVIEAHKDNPNLAGTIKPYSSGRIRSKLRGDWTYCRVDARAKLPIGRGIWPAIWMLPTDEKYGTWASSGEIDVMELVGHEPSTYHGTLHYGGAWPKNKHTGKSYTLASGTFADDFHVFSIIWEKGKITWLIDDKPWQTQQKWFSEK
;
A
#
# COMPACT_ATOMS: atom_id res chain seq x y z
N GLU A 1 -6.96 -9.00 -7.46
CA GLU A 1 -6.24 -10.19 -6.98
C GLU A 1 -7.14 -10.98 -6.03
N GLU A 2 -7.14 -12.31 -6.15
CA GLU A 2 -7.87 -13.17 -5.22
C GLU A 2 -6.86 -14.02 -4.43
N ASN A 3 -6.99 -14.02 -3.12
CA ASN A 3 -6.15 -14.79 -2.22
C ASN A 3 -6.95 -15.20 -0.97
N ALA A 4 -7.39 -16.44 -0.94
CA ALA A 4 -8.21 -16.99 0.14
C ALA A 4 -7.46 -17.10 1.49
N LEU A 5 -6.13 -17.15 1.45
CA LEU A 5 -5.28 -17.22 2.65
C LEU A 5 -4.87 -15.85 3.19
N GLY A 6 -5.19 -14.77 2.46
CA GLY A 6 -4.78 -13.42 2.81
C GLY A 6 -3.36 -13.07 2.39
N GLY A 7 -2.88 -11.92 2.82
CA GLY A 7 -1.51 -11.47 2.62
C GLY A 7 -0.53 -12.05 3.65
N GLY A 8 0.68 -11.50 3.68
CA GLY A 8 1.68 -11.74 4.73
C GLY A 8 1.27 -11.13 6.08
N ASN A 9 2.23 -10.96 6.98
CA ASN A 9 2.08 -10.18 8.22
C ASN A 9 0.96 -10.64 9.18
N ASN A 10 0.55 -11.92 9.12
CA ASN A 10 -0.58 -12.45 9.90
C ASN A 10 -1.91 -11.72 9.66
N GLU A 11 -2.11 -11.17 8.48
CA GLU A 11 -3.34 -10.50 8.09
C GLU A 11 -4.57 -11.40 8.24
N LEU A 12 -5.67 -10.83 8.72
CA LEU A 12 -6.88 -11.58 9.07
C LEU A 12 -7.89 -11.69 7.92
N GLN A 13 -7.70 -10.96 6.82
CA GLN A 13 -8.61 -10.95 5.68
C GLN A 13 -8.17 -11.92 4.57
N ALA A 14 -9.15 -12.39 3.80
CA ALA A 14 -8.94 -12.92 2.46
C ALA A 14 -9.19 -11.80 1.43
N TYR A 15 -8.40 -11.75 0.35
CA TYR A 15 -8.68 -10.86 -0.78
C TYR A 15 -9.65 -11.53 -1.75
N ARG A 16 -10.70 -10.80 -2.13
CA ARG A 16 -11.79 -11.30 -2.95
C ARG A 16 -12.01 -10.45 -4.20
N TRP A 17 -12.28 -11.12 -5.29
CA TRP A 17 -12.71 -10.52 -6.55
C TRP A 17 -14.24 -10.60 -6.67
N ASN A 18 -14.93 -9.73 -5.97
CA ASN A 18 -16.38 -9.61 -6.05
C ASN A 18 -16.82 -8.16 -5.82
N LYS A 19 -18.07 -7.85 -6.19
CA LYS A 19 -18.61 -6.48 -6.09
C LYS A 19 -18.76 -5.99 -4.64
N LYS A 20 -18.82 -6.89 -3.67
CA LYS A 20 -18.87 -6.52 -2.25
C LYS A 20 -17.56 -5.84 -1.82
N ASN A 21 -16.41 -6.38 -2.26
CA ASN A 21 -15.09 -5.89 -1.86
C ASN A 21 -14.46 -4.92 -2.87
N LEU A 22 -14.81 -5.04 -4.17
CA LEU A 22 -14.22 -4.25 -5.24
C LEU A 22 -15.29 -3.85 -6.24
N ARG A 23 -15.51 -2.55 -6.43
CA ARG A 23 -16.47 -2.01 -7.39
C ARG A 23 -16.09 -0.60 -7.83
N VAL A 24 -16.67 -0.17 -8.93
CA VAL A 24 -16.70 1.24 -9.32
C VAL A 24 -18.07 1.78 -8.97
N GLU A 25 -18.12 2.85 -8.19
CA GLU A 25 -19.34 3.48 -7.73
C GLU A 25 -19.18 5.00 -7.73
N ALA A 26 -20.12 5.69 -8.36
CA ALA A 26 -20.08 7.15 -8.53
C ALA A 26 -18.74 7.68 -9.05
N GLY A 27 -18.12 6.97 -10.02
CA GLY A 27 -16.83 7.35 -10.61
C GLY A 27 -15.60 7.04 -9.76
N ASN A 28 -15.77 6.43 -8.59
CA ASN A 28 -14.66 6.07 -7.71
C ASN A 28 -14.45 4.55 -7.69
N LEU A 29 -13.19 4.12 -7.60
CA LEU A 29 -12.87 2.76 -7.18
C LEU A 29 -13.13 2.64 -5.68
N VAL A 30 -13.99 1.70 -5.31
CA VAL A 30 -14.28 1.36 -3.90
C VAL A 30 -13.61 0.04 -3.57
N ILE A 31 -12.76 0.06 -2.55
CA ILE A 31 -12.16 -1.11 -1.92
C ILE A 31 -12.72 -1.19 -0.51
N GLU A 32 -13.44 -2.26 -0.21
CA GLU A 32 -14.19 -2.35 1.04
C GLU A 32 -13.83 -3.62 1.80
N ALA A 33 -13.47 -3.45 3.07
CA ALA A 33 -13.24 -4.55 4.00
C ALA A 33 -14.52 -4.91 4.77
N HIS A 34 -14.79 -6.20 4.92
CA HIS A 34 -15.93 -6.71 5.62
C HIS A 34 -15.55 -7.75 6.67
N LYS A 35 -16.32 -7.79 7.75
CA LYS A 35 -16.33 -8.94 8.64
C LYS A 35 -17.29 -9.98 8.02
N ASP A 36 -16.77 -11.14 7.71
CA ASP A 36 -17.51 -12.21 7.06
C ASP A 36 -17.84 -13.34 8.03
N ASN A 37 -18.82 -14.16 7.65
CA ASN A 37 -18.99 -15.47 8.25
C ASN A 37 -18.12 -16.48 7.49
N PRO A 38 -17.07 -17.06 8.11
CA PRO A 38 -16.16 -17.97 7.42
C PRO A 38 -16.88 -19.18 6.80
N ASN A 39 -17.96 -19.64 7.43
CA ASN A 39 -18.74 -20.81 6.95
C ASN A 39 -19.52 -20.52 5.67
N LEU A 40 -19.82 -19.26 5.36
CA LEU A 40 -20.54 -18.84 4.16
C LEU A 40 -19.65 -18.36 3.04
N ALA A 41 -18.46 -17.88 3.37
CA ALA A 41 -17.55 -17.24 2.41
C ALA A 41 -16.61 -18.20 1.68
N GLY A 42 -16.61 -19.49 2.01
CA GLY A 42 -15.66 -20.46 1.44
C GLY A 42 -14.19 -20.14 1.77
N THR A 43 -13.96 -19.46 2.89
CA THR A 43 -12.63 -19.08 3.39
C THR A 43 -12.54 -19.31 4.89
N ILE A 44 -11.35 -19.64 5.36
CA ILE A 44 -11.07 -19.77 6.80
C ILE A 44 -10.82 -18.41 7.48
N LYS A 45 -10.75 -17.31 6.70
CA LYS A 45 -10.50 -15.96 7.22
C LYS A 45 -11.79 -15.29 7.64
N PRO A 46 -11.81 -14.61 8.82
CA PRO A 46 -13.02 -13.97 9.36
C PRO A 46 -13.33 -12.62 8.70
N TYR A 47 -12.47 -12.15 7.80
CA TYR A 47 -12.63 -10.89 7.08
C TYR A 47 -12.36 -11.09 5.60
N SER A 48 -12.94 -10.23 4.78
CA SER A 48 -12.60 -10.10 3.37
C SER A 48 -12.29 -8.65 3.02
N SER A 49 -11.45 -8.45 2.01
CA SER A 49 -11.08 -7.15 1.48
C SER A 49 -10.78 -7.25 -0.03
N GLY A 50 -10.45 -6.13 -0.64
CA GLY A 50 -10.02 -6.06 -2.03
C GLY A 50 -8.56 -5.68 -2.18
N ARG A 51 -7.90 -6.24 -3.18
CA ARG A 51 -6.54 -5.89 -3.60
C ARG A 51 -6.47 -5.87 -5.12
N ILE A 52 -5.93 -4.80 -5.68
CA ILE A 52 -5.68 -4.66 -7.11
C ILE A 52 -4.19 -4.45 -7.38
N ARG A 53 -3.74 -4.77 -8.57
CA ARG A 53 -2.37 -4.54 -9.02
C ARG A 53 -2.31 -4.30 -10.52
N SER A 54 -1.29 -3.58 -10.95
CA SER A 54 -1.03 -3.28 -12.37
C SER A 54 -0.04 -4.26 -13.03
N LYS A 55 0.51 -5.23 -12.31
CA LYS A 55 1.55 -6.14 -12.79
C LYS A 55 1.22 -6.70 -14.19
N LEU A 56 2.16 -6.59 -15.14
CA LEU A 56 2.04 -7.00 -16.55
C LEU A 56 0.95 -6.23 -17.35
N ARG A 57 0.45 -5.12 -16.82
CA ARG A 57 -0.53 -4.25 -17.48
C ARG A 57 -0.09 -2.79 -17.54
N GLY A 58 0.75 -2.37 -16.59
CA GLY A 58 1.35 -1.06 -16.50
C GLY A 58 2.47 -1.13 -15.48
N ASP A 59 3.69 -1.37 -15.94
CA ASP A 59 4.90 -1.46 -15.13
C ASP A 59 5.79 -0.27 -15.47
N TRP A 60 6.33 0.41 -14.47
CA TRP A 60 7.07 1.66 -14.65
C TRP A 60 8.41 1.61 -13.93
N THR A 61 9.39 2.29 -14.52
CA THR A 61 10.67 2.60 -13.89
C THR A 61 10.90 4.11 -14.03
N TYR A 62 11.16 4.77 -12.90
CA TYR A 62 11.32 6.23 -12.83
C TYR A 62 10.08 6.98 -13.33
N CYS A 63 9.14 7.15 -12.45
CA CYS A 63 7.83 7.73 -12.75
C CYS A 63 7.35 8.65 -11.63
N ARG A 64 6.33 9.43 -11.92
CA ARG A 64 5.46 10.02 -10.91
C ARG A 64 4.23 9.11 -10.77
N VAL A 65 3.87 8.77 -9.54
CA VAL A 65 2.63 8.08 -9.20
C VAL A 65 1.80 9.03 -8.37
N ASP A 66 0.57 9.28 -8.79
CA ASP A 66 -0.42 10.04 -8.03
C ASP A 66 -1.64 9.15 -7.78
N ALA A 67 -2.02 9.02 -6.52
CA ALA A 67 -3.20 8.29 -6.11
C ALA A 67 -4.10 9.19 -5.26
N ARG A 68 -5.23 9.59 -5.83
CA ARG A 68 -6.25 10.35 -5.09
C ARG A 68 -7.14 9.37 -4.33
N ALA A 69 -7.05 9.40 -3.01
CA ALA A 69 -7.76 8.48 -2.13
C ALA A 69 -8.33 9.17 -0.89
N LYS A 70 -9.46 8.65 -0.41
CA LYS A 70 -10.03 8.90 0.90
C LYS A 70 -9.89 7.61 1.70
N LEU A 71 -9.23 7.67 2.85
CA LEU A 71 -8.80 6.47 3.56
C LEU A 71 -9.82 6.02 4.60
N PRO A 72 -9.93 4.72 4.87
CA PRO A 72 -10.77 4.20 5.94
C PRO A 72 -10.14 4.44 7.32
N ILE A 73 -10.98 4.46 8.35
CA ILE A 73 -10.58 4.52 9.76
C ILE A 73 -11.10 3.31 10.52
N GLY A 74 -10.46 2.99 11.61
CA GLY A 74 -10.86 1.92 12.53
C GLY A 74 -9.70 1.03 12.94
N ARG A 75 -9.80 0.50 14.15
CA ARG A 75 -8.78 -0.40 14.68
C ARG A 75 -8.69 -1.68 13.83
N GLY A 76 -7.48 -2.06 13.43
CA GLY A 76 -7.22 -3.23 12.59
C GLY A 76 -7.32 -2.97 11.08
N ILE A 77 -7.66 -1.74 10.67
CA ILE A 77 -7.62 -1.32 9.27
C ILE A 77 -6.21 -0.88 8.90
N TRP A 78 -5.75 -1.31 7.72
CA TRP A 78 -4.41 -0.98 7.19
C TRP A 78 -4.48 -0.83 5.66
N PRO A 79 -4.94 0.32 5.16
CA PRO A 79 -4.91 0.62 3.73
C PRO A 79 -3.48 0.93 3.28
N ALA A 80 -3.13 0.51 2.06
CA ALA A 80 -1.83 0.78 1.47
C ALA A 80 -1.93 1.07 -0.04
N ILE A 81 -1.06 1.98 -0.49
CA ILE A 81 -0.75 2.24 -1.90
C ILE A 81 0.75 2.05 -2.02
N TRP A 82 1.18 1.04 -2.74
CA TRP A 82 2.55 0.58 -2.72
C TRP A 82 2.99 -0.06 -4.03
N MET A 83 4.27 -0.22 -4.24
CA MET A 83 4.88 -0.75 -5.45
C MET A 83 5.83 -1.89 -5.12
N LEU A 84 5.70 -2.98 -5.86
CA LEU A 84 6.64 -4.09 -5.86
C LEU A 84 7.28 -4.26 -7.24
N PRO A 85 8.47 -4.83 -7.33
CA PRO A 85 9.09 -5.14 -8.61
C PRO A 85 8.24 -6.16 -9.38
N THR A 86 8.17 -6.01 -10.71
CA THR A 86 7.48 -6.95 -11.59
C THR A 86 8.16 -8.29 -11.62
N ASP A 87 9.49 -8.27 -11.59
CA ASP A 87 10.37 -9.42 -11.46
C ASP A 87 11.30 -9.25 -10.24
N GLU A 88 11.73 -10.34 -9.68
CA GLU A 88 12.62 -10.35 -8.52
C GLU A 88 14.10 -10.38 -8.95
N LYS A 89 14.50 -9.44 -9.82
CA LYS A 89 15.83 -9.37 -10.45
C LYS A 89 17.00 -9.51 -9.48
N TYR A 90 16.86 -8.96 -8.28
CA TYR A 90 17.89 -8.96 -7.24
C TYR A 90 17.58 -9.96 -6.11
N GLY A 91 16.58 -10.78 -6.25
CA GLY A 91 16.14 -11.77 -5.27
C GLY A 91 14.77 -11.46 -4.67
N THR A 92 14.35 -12.32 -3.74
CA THR A 92 13.07 -12.18 -3.05
C THR A 92 12.98 -10.91 -2.22
N TRP A 93 11.81 -10.62 -1.70
CA TRP A 93 11.56 -9.45 -0.85
C TRP A 93 12.55 -9.39 0.35
N ALA A 94 13.19 -8.26 0.65
CA ALA A 94 13.12 -6.97 -0.03
C ALA A 94 14.36 -6.67 -0.90
N SER A 95 15.09 -7.73 -1.36
CA SER A 95 16.30 -7.54 -2.18
C SER A 95 16.02 -6.78 -3.48
N SER A 96 14.84 -6.98 -4.07
CA SER A 96 14.40 -6.27 -5.27
C SER A 96 13.60 -4.99 -4.98
N GLY A 97 13.45 -4.64 -3.69
CA GLY A 97 12.84 -3.39 -3.24
C GLY A 97 11.32 -3.44 -3.08
N GLU A 98 10.80 -2.44 -2.34
CA GLU A 98 9.40 -2.09 -2.21
C GLU A 98 9.29 -0.60 -1.90
N ILE A 99 8.36 0.10 -2.54
CA ILE A 99 8.11 1.52 -2.30
C ILE A 99 6.68 1.66 -1.81
N ASP A 100 6.51 2.09 -0.56
CA ASP A 100 5.21 2.40 0.00
C ASP A 100 4.93 3.88 -0.20
N VAL A 101 4.03 4.18 -1.12
CA VAL A 101 3.58 5.55 -1.39
C VAL A 101 2.78 6.06 -0.20
N MET A 102 1.92 5.21 0.36
CA MET A 102 1.10 5.49 1.52
C MET A 102 0.75 4.20 2.25
N GLU A 103 0.96 4.18 3.56
CA GLU A 103 0.41 3.20 4.49
C GLU A 103 -0.22 3.93 5.67
N LEU A 104 -1.42 3.56 6.07
CA LEU A 104 -2.09 4.16 7.23
C LEU A 104 -2.53 3.06 8.21
N VAL A 105 -2.31 3.30 9.49
CA VAL A 105 -2.85 2.45 10.56
C VAL A 105 -4.15 3.06 11.04
N GLY A 106 -5.26 2.39 10.83
CA GLY A 106 -6.60 3.00 10.93
C GLY A 106 -7.02 3.51 12.31
N HIS A 107 -6.25 3.23 13.38
CA HIS A 107 -6.45 3.85 14.69
C HIS A 107 -5.60 5.12 14.90
N GLU A 108 -4.78 5.48 13.91
CA GLU A 108 -4.03 6.73 13.83
C GLU A 108 -4.41 7.50 12.54
N PRO A 109 -5.70 7.86 12.36
CA PRO A 109 -6.24 8.24 11.05
C PRO A 109 -5.73 9.58 10.51
N SER A 110 -5.00 10.35 11.31
CA SER A 110 -4.38 11.61 10.90
C SER A 110 -2.94 11.44 10.44
N THR A 111 -2.37 10.23 10.52
CA THR A 111 -0.97 9.95 10.23
C THR A 111 -0.84 8.84 9.20
N TYR A 112 -0.02 9.04 8.16
CA TYR A 112 0.38 7.97 7.25
C TYR A 112 1.91 7.89 7.11
N HIS A 113 2.38 6.77 6.61
CA HIS A 113 3.79 6.45 6.46
C HIS A 113 4.14 6.32 4.97
N GLY A 114 5.30 6.83 4.60
CA GLY A 114 5.95 6.57 3.32
C GLY A 114 7.26 5.83 3.59
N THR A 115 7.42 4.64 3.01
CA THR A 115 8.52 3.73 3.34
C THR A 115 9.22 3.23 2.09
N LEU A 116 10.50 2.94 2.20
CA LEU A 116 11.28 2.19 1.22
C LEU A 116 11.88 0.97 1.91
N HIS A 117 11.59 -0.23 1.40
CA HIS A 117 12.23 -1.48 1.82
C HIS A 117 13.26 -1.94 0.79
N TYR A 118 14.44 -2.37 1.26
CA TYR A 118 15.57 -2.68 0.40
C TYR A 118 16.62 -3.57 1.10
N GLY A 119 17.76 -3.80 0.44
CA GLY A 119 18.90 -4.52 0.98
C GLY A 119 18.84 -6.00 0.67
N GLY A 120 18.81 -6.83 1.70
CA GLY A 120 18.77 -8.29 1.59
C GLY A 120 17.38 -8.88 1.62
N ALA A 121 17.27 -10.17 1.36
CA ALA A 121 16.06 -10.93 1.62
C ALA A 121 15.75 -10.99 3.12
N TRP A 122 14.47 -11.18 3.47
CA TRP A 122 14.07 -11.41 4.86
C TRP A 122 14.89 -12.53 5.52
N PRO A 123 15.37 -12.34 6.76
CA PRO A 123 15.20 -11.22 7.69
C PRO A 123 16.32 -10.16 7.64
N LYS A 124 17.14 -10.13 6.59
CA LYS A 124 18.27 -9.19 6.43
C LYS A 124 17.89 -7.87 5.75
N ASN A 125 16.63 -7.70 5.42
CA ASN A 125 16.12 -6.48 4.80
C ASN A 125 16.31 -5.25 5.68
N LYS A 126 16.42 -4.10 5.04
CA LYS A 126 16.40 -2.77 5.64
C LYS A 126 15.15 -2.03 5.22
N HIS A 127 14.78 -1.04 5.98
CA HIS A 127 13.78 -0.06 5.59
C HIS A 127 14.16 1.33 6.08
N THR A 128 13.67 2.33 5.36
CA THR A 128 13.73 3.73 5.77
C THR A 128 12.43 4.41 5.42
N GLY A 129 11.91 5.23 6.31
CA GLY A 129 10.65 5.92 6.11
C GLY A 129 10.46 7.06 7.09
N LYS A 130 9.42 7.84 6.82
CA LYS A 130 8.92 8.89 7.74
C LYS A 130 7.41 8.82 7.80
N SER A 131 6.85 9.49 8.79
CA SER A 131 5.42 9.70 8.95
C SER A 131 5.06 11.14 8.61
N TYR A 132 3.91 11.32 7.99
CA TYR A 132 3.28 12.62 7.78
C TYR A 132 1.99 12.68 8.57
N THR A 133 1.81 13.73 9.38
CA THR A 133 0.61 13.95 10.18
C THR A 133 -0.09 15.22 9.73
N LEU A 134 -1.39 15.15 9.47
CA LEU A 134 -2.22 16.32 9.20
C LEU A 134 -2.22 17.27 10.40
N ALA A 135 -2.20 18.57 10.14
CA ALA A 135 -2.31 19.58 11.19
C ALA A 135 -3.68 19.57 11.88
N SER A 136 -4.72 19.10 11.20
CA SER A 136 -6.08 18.95 11.72
C SER A 136 -6.85 17.92 10.91
N GLY A 137 -7.88 17.30 11.50
CA GLY A 137 -8.71 16.32 10.81
C GLY A 137 -8.05 14.96 10.60
N THR A 138 -8.61 14.19 9.71
CA THR A 138 -8.16 12.83 9.38
C THR A 138 -8.16 12.59 7.87
N PHE A 139 -7.39 11.61 7.40
CA PHE A 139 -7.41 11.17 5.99
C PHE A 139 -8.73 10.47 5.58
N ALA A 140 -9.66 10.33 6.51
CA ALA A 140 -11.02 9.83 6.25
C ALA A 140 -12.05 10.96 6.02
N ASP A 141 -11.69 12.21 6.26
CA ASP A 141 -12.61 13.33 6.11
C ASP A 141 -12.82 13.72 4.65
N ASP A 142 -11.75 13.71 3.86
CA ASP A 142 -11.78 14.05 2.43
C ASP A 142 -10.77 13.23 1.61
N PHE A 143 -10.78 13.42 0.30
CA PHE A 143 -9.78 12.90 -0.62
C PHE A 143 -8.50 13.71 -0.56
N HIS A 144 -7.37 13.01 -0.49
CA HIS A 144 -6.04 13.56 -0.61
C HIS A 144 -5.29 12.89 -1.77
N VAL A 145 -4.28 13.56 -2.32
CA VAL A 145 -3.42 12.99 -3.37
C VAL A 145 -2.10 12.57 -2.74
N PHE A 146 -1.92 11.25 -2.62
CA PHE A 146 -0.68 10.63 -2.17
C PHE A 146 0.21 10.38 -3.38
N SER A 147 1.44 10.91 -3.35
CA SER A 147 2.30 10.87 -4.52
C SER A 147 3.73 10.48 -4.20
N ILE A 148 4.40 9.88 -5.19
CA ILE A 148 5.85 9.82 -5.26
C ILE A 148 6.34 10.38 -6.60
N ILE A 149 7.55 10.94 -6.58
CA ILE A 149 8.37 11.18 -7.77
C ILE A 149 9.60 10.28 -7.61
N TRP A 150 9.69 9.26 -8.45
CA TRP A 150 10.82 8.32 -8.47
C TRP A 150 11.72 8.64 -9.64
N GLU A 151 12.92 9.12 -9.32
CA GLU A 151 14.01 9.41 -10.24
C GLU A 151 15.18 8.45 -9.98
N LYS A 152 16.14 8.40 -10.88
CA LYS A 152 17.36 7.63 -10.66
C LYS A 152 18.08 8.12 -9.40
N GLY A 153 18.17 7.27 -8.39
CA GLY A 153 18.85 7.57 -7.12
C GLY A 153 18.09 8.50 -6.17
N LYS A 154 16.81 8.83 -6.46
CA LYS A 154 16.02 9.70 -5.58
C LYS A 154 14.55 9.35 -5.64
N ILE A 155 13.91 9.27 -4.48
CA ILE A 155 12.46 9.17 -4.36
C ILE A 155 11.98 10.30 -3.45
N THR A 156 10.98 11.06 -3.89
CA THR A 156 10.34 12.12 -3.12
C THR A 156 8.87 11.79 -2.92
N TRP A 157 8.41 11.81 -1.68
CA TRP A 157 6.99 11.65 -1.31
C TRP A 157 6.32 13.01 -1.19
N LEU A 158 5.11 13.11 -1.71
CA LEU A 158 4.29 14.32 -1.65
C LEU A 158 2.90 13.98 -1.11
N ILE A 159 2.28 14.96 -0.48
CA ILE A 159 0.86 14.98 -0.13
C ILE A 159 0.24 16.27 -0.66
N ASP A 160 -0.82 16.17 -1.46
CA ASP A 160 -1.48 17.31 -2.11
C ASP A 160 -0.46 18.24 -2.78
N ASP A 161 0.43 17.65 -3.61
CA ASP A 161 1.55 18.27 -4.32
C ASP A 161 2.65 18.91 -3.44
N LYS A 162 2.58 18.76 -2.12
CA LYS A 162 3.60 19.30 -1.19
C LYS A 162 4.61 18.22 -0.83
N PRO A 163 5.90 18.35 -1.17
CA PRO A 163 6.92 17.39 -0.78
C PRO A 163 7.16 17.44 0.73
N TRP A 164 7.29 16.25 1.34
CA TRP A 164 7.51 16.12 2.78
C TRP A 164 8.64 15.14 3.16
N GLN A 165 9.01 14.23 2.25
CA GLN A 165 10.10 13.29 2.44
C GLN A 165 10.88 13.11 1.15
N THR A 166 12.21 12.99 1.26
CA THR A 166 13.09 12.56 0.16
C THR A 166 14.06 11.52 0.67
N GLN A 167 14.30 10.46 -0.10
CA GLN A 167 15.28 9.44 0.16
C GLN A 167 16.21 9.26 -1.05
N GLN A 168 17.50 8.99 -0.77
CA GLN A 168 18.56 8.85 -1.79
C GLN A 168 19.56 7.74 -1.45
N LYS A 169 19.32 6.98 -0.36
CA LYS A 169 20.24 5.98 0.13
C LYS A 169 19.52 4.64 0.28
N TRP A 170 19.71 3.77 -0.68
CA TRP A 170 19.32 2.38 -0.64
C TRP A 170 20.30 1.54 -1.47
N PHE A 171 20.29 0.25 -1.29
CA PHE A 171 21.17 -0.70 -1.98
C PHE A 171 20.48 -2.06 -2.11
N SER A 172 21.04 -2.92 -2.96
CA SER A 172 20.77 -4.36 -2.94
C SER A 172 22.03 -5.08 -2.52
N GLU A 173 21.91 -6.15 -1.78
CA GLU A 173 23.04 -7.02 -1.39
C GLU A 173 23.52 -7.91 -2.55
N LYS A 174 23.01 -7.71 -3.76
CA LYS A 174 23.45 -8.39 -5.00
C LYS A 174 24.04 -7.42 -5.98
#